data_b19da20c5ced1ad0f85e71c1cf52b366
#
_entry.id   b19da20c5ced1ad0f85e71c1cf52b366
#
_cell.length_a   1.000
_cell.length_b   1.000
_cell.length_c   1.000
_cell.angle_alpha   90.00
_cell.angle_beta   90.00
_cell.angle_gamma   90.00
#
_symmetry.space_group_name_H-M   'P 1'
#
loop_
_entity.id
_entity.type
_entity.pdbx_description
1 polymer ?
#
loop_
_entity_poly.entity_id
_entity_poly.type
_entity_poly.pdbx_seq_one_letter_code
_entity_poly.pdbx_strand_id
1 'polypeptide(L)'
;VAALDDPDPEVAKAAAETVQRLKIDPERFRAEARSPKIGDLGVGATLEAVESARGDVSRGEQVFTQLGCTGCHTVKADEPLKGPYLGTIATTYQRRALAEAILIPNKTLAQGFITHHFELKDGSEVDGFVVREAADAVTLRTVTAEEQTIPIDQIARREKQERSLMPEGLAAGLTVTQFASLLDYLQALSAAK
;
A
#
# COMPACT_ATOMS: atom_id res chain seq x y z
N VAL A 1 -18.36 -12.30 -13.31
CA VAL A 1 -17.95 -13.64 -13.82
C VAL A 1 -18.90 -14.71 -13.33
N ALA A 2 -19.30 -14.72 -12.04
CA ALA A 2 -20.25 -15.72 -11.52
C ALA A 2 -21.57 -15.81 -12.34
N ALA A 3 -22.09 -14.68 -12.79
CA ALA A 3 -23.30 -14.64 -13.61
C ALA A 3 -23.17 -15.26 -15.03
N LEU A 4 -21.95 -15.65 -15.46
CA LEU A 4 -21.77 -16.42 -16.70
C LEU A 4 -22.36 -17.83 -16.61
N ASP A 5 -22.43 -18.37 -15.41
CA ASP A 5 -22.92 -19.69 -15.10
C ASP A 5 -24.32 -19.64 -14.46
N ASP A 6 -25.05 -18.50 -14.62
CA ASP A 6 -26.39 -18.31 -14.07
C ASP A 6 -27.38 -19.26 -14.77
N PRO A 7 -28.29 -19.90 -14.01
CA PRO A 7 -29.30 -20.78 -14.61
C PRO A 7 -30.31 -20.04 -15.50
N ASP A 8 -30.46 -18.73 -15.34
CA ASP A 8 -31.27 -17.91 -16.23
C ASP A 8 -30.47 -17.54 -17.50
N PRO A 9 -30.90 -17.97 -18.68
CA PRO A 9 -30.18 -17.72 -19.93
C PRO A 9 -30.08 -16.24 -20.29
N GLU A 10 -30.99 -15.40 -19.89
CA GLU A 10 -30.92 -13.96 -20.15
C GLU A 10 -29.82 -13.30 -19.27
N VAL A 11 -29.70 -13.74 -18.02
CA VAL A 11 -28.64 -13.29 -17.11
C VAL A 11 -27.27 -13.75 -17.61
N ALA A 12 -27.15 -15.02 -17.99
CA ALA A 12 -25.90 -15.58 -18.54
C ALA A 12 -25.47 -14.85 -19.82
N LYS A 13 -26.42 -14.56 -20.72
CA LYS A 13 -26.17 -13.82 -21.97
C LYS A 13 -25.70 -12.39 -21.69
N ALA A 14 -26.40 -11.64 -20.85
CA ALA A 14 -26.02 -10.28 -20.45
C ALA A 14 -24.64 -10.23 -19.82
N ALA A 15 -24.30 -11.25 -18.99
CA ALA A 15 -22.98 -11.38 -18.38
C ALA A 15 -21.90 -11.63 -19.45
N ALA A 16 -22.16 -12.51 -20.43
CA ALA A 16 -21.22 -12.80 -21.52
C ALA A 16 -20.95 -11.57 -22.40
N GLU A 17 -21.99 -10.83 -22.77
CA GLU A 17 -21.87 -9.56 -23.53
C GLU A 17 -21.05 -8.51 -22.74
N THR A 18 -21.27 -8.43 -21.43
CA THR A 18 -20.54 -7.51 -20.54
C THR A 18 -19.06 -7.89 -20.45
N VAL A 19 -18.75 -9.18 -20.26
CA VAL A 19 -17.39 -9.72 -20.21
C VAL A 19 -16.65 -9.41 -21.52
N GLN A 20 -17.29 -9.63 -22.66
CA GLN A 20 -16.74 -9.34 -23.98
C GLN A 20 -16.48 -7.83 -24.18
N ARG A 21 -17.46 -7.00 -23.85
CA ARG A 21 -17.37 -5.52 -23.96
C ARG A 21 -16.24 -4.95 -23.11
N LEU A 22 -16.08 -5.45 -21.90
CA LEU A 22 -15.06 -5.03 -20.96
C LEU A 22 -13.72 -5.75 -21.14
N LYS A 23 -13.62 -6.66 -22.11
CA LYS A 23 -12.43 -7.48 -22.38
C LYS A 23 -11.93 -8.20 -21.12
N ILE A 24 -12.85 -8.67 -20.28
CA ILE A 24 -12.55 -9.44 -19.08
C ILE A 24 -12.19 -10.86 -19.47
N ASP A 25 -11.10 -11.39 -18.92
CA ASP A 25 -10.76 -12.83 -19.01
C ASP A 25 -11.44 -13.60 -17.87
N PRO A 26 -12.53 -14.37 -18.13
CA PRO A 26 -13.24 -15.09 -17.08
C PRO A 26 -12.42 -16.14 -16.37
N GLU A 27 -11.52 -16.84 -17.10
CA GLU A 27 -10.70 -17.93 -16.52
C GLU A 27 -9.70 -17.36 -15.54
N ARG A 28 -9.15 -16.19 -15.82
CA ARG A 28 -8.28 -15.48 -14.89
C ARG A 28 -8.99 -15.13 -13.59
N PHE A 29 -10.23 -14.62 -13.64
CA PHE A 29 -11.02 -14.33 -12.44
C PHE A 29 -11.36 -15.59 -11.66
N ARG A 30 -11.67 -16.69 -12.35
CA ARG A 30 -11.89 -17.99 -11.70
C ARG A 30 -10.62 -18.51 -11.03
N ALA A 31 -9.47 -18.38 -11.68
CA ALA A 31 -8.18 -18.77 -11.11
C ALA A 31 -7.82 -17.90 -9.90
N GLU A 32 -8.04 -16.57 -9.97
CA GLU A 32 -7.87 -15.67 -8.84
C GLU A 32 -8.73 -16.07 -7.65
N ALA A 33 -10.02 -16.39 -7.88
CA ALA A 33 -10.96 -16.78 -6.83
C ALA A 33 -10.61 -18.13 -6.16
N ARG A 34 -9.91 -19.02 -6.87
CA ARG A 34 -9.44 -20.32 -6.33
C ARG A 34 -8.08 -20.21 -5.62
N SER A 35 -7.38 -19.12 -5.80
CA SER A 35 -6.08 -18.89 -5.16
C SER A 35 -6.24 -18.70 -3.65
N PRO A 36 -5.37 -19.27 -2.81
CA PRO A 36 -5.49 -19.14 -1.35
C PRO A 36 -5.36 -17.69 -0.92
N LYS A 37 -6.03 -17.33 0.18
CA LYS A 37 -5.91 -16.00 0.78
C LYS A 37 -4.64 -15.91 1.62
N ILE A 38 -4.03 -14.74 1.60
CA ILE A 38 -2.81 -14.45 2.35
C ILE A 38 -3.00 -14.62 3.86
N GLY A 39 -4.14 -14.18 4.39
CA GLY A 39 -4.45 -14.33 5.80
C GLY A 39 -4.50 -15.77 6.29
N ASP A 40 -4.78 -16.72 5.38
CA ASP A 40 -4.84 -18.15 5.70
C ASP A 40 -3.47 -18.84 5.63
N LEU A 41 -2.50 -18.24 4.91
CA LEU A 41 -1.18 -18.86 4.67
C LEU A 41 -0.13 -18.50 5.73
N GLY A 42 -0.24 -17.33 6.34
CA GLY A 42 0.85 -16.74 7.13
C GLY A 42 2.00 -16.19 6.26
N VAL A 43 2.90 -15.43 6.91
CA VAL A 43 3.91 -14.62 6.22
C VAL A 43 4.89 -15.47 5.39
N GLY A 44 5.49 -16.51 5.99
CA GLY A 44 6.51 -17.32 5.33
C GLY A 44 5.99 -17.96 4.04
N ALA A 45 4.86 -18.68 4.13
CA ALA A 45 4.26 -19.35 2.98
C ALA A 45 3.78 -18.34 1.91
N THR A 46 3.31 -17.15 2.34
CA THR A 46 2.95 -16.07 1.41
C THR A 46 4.17 -15.59 0.62
N LEU A 47 5.29 -15.33 1.30
CA LEU A 47 6.53 -14.89 0.64
C LEU A 47 7.02 -15.90 -0.40
N GLU A 48 6.97 -17.19 -0.09
CA GLU A 48 7.34 -18.26 -1.02
C GLU A 48 6.37 -18.31 -2.22
N ALA A 49 5.06 -18.25 -1.96
CA ALA A 49 4.05 -18.31 -3.00
C ALA A 49 4.15 -17.14 -3.99
N VAL A 50 4.35 -15.91 -3.52
CA VAL A 50 4.39 -14.72 -4.39
C VAL A 50 5.71 -14.52 -5.13
N GLU A 51 6.77 -15.20 -4.74
CA GLU A 51 8.09 -15.09 -5.39
C GLU A 51 8.04 -15.59 -6.83
N SER A 52 7.35 -16.71 -7.06
CA SER A 52 7.14 -17.31 -8.39
C SER A 52 5.83 -16.90 -9.07
N ALA A 53 4.83 -16.49 -8.29
CA ALA A 53 3.54 -16.09 -8.84
C ALA A 53 3.69 -14.82 -9.71
N ARG A 54 2.93 -14.79 -10.80
CA ARG A 54 2.79 -13.61 -11.65
C ARG A 54 1.35 -13.13 -11.62
N GLY A 55 1.20 -11.83 -11.56
CA GLY A 55 -0.08 -11.16 -11.59
C GLY A 55 -0.28 -10.36 -12.88
N ASP A 56 -1.10 -9.36 -12.77
CA ASP A 56 -1.39 -8.39 -13.83
C ASP A 56 -1.25 -6.96 -13.28
N VAL A 57 -0.52 -6.14 -14.00
CA VAL A 57 -0.20 -4.75 -13.57
C VAL A 57 -1.48 -3.93 -13.39
N SER A 58 -2.43 -4.01 -14.33
CA SER A 58 -3.69 -3.25 -14.24
C SER A 58 -4.56 -3.71 -13.05
N ARG A 59 -4.55 -5.03 -12.78
CA ARG A 59 -5.21 -5.57 -11.60
C ARG A 59 -4.52 -5.12 -10.31
N GLY A 60 -3.20 -5.06 -10.33
CA GLY A 60 -2.39 -4.55 -9.22
C GLY A 60 -2.68 -3.10 -8.89
N GLU A 61 -2.86 -2.23 -9.88
CA GLU A 61 -3.29 -0.85 -9.71
C GLU A 61 -4.67 -0.74 -9.05
N GLN A 62 -5.61 -1.59 -9.47
CA GLN A 62 -6.94 -1.67 -8.83
C GLN A 62 -6.81 -2.10 -7.37
N VAL A 63 -6.03 -3.14 -7.07
CA VAL A 63 -5.78 -3.61 -5.71
C VAL A 63 -5.14 -2.51 -4.86
N PHE A 64 -4.14 -1.81 -5.39
CA PHE A 64 -3.47 -0.68 -4.73
C PHE A 64 -4.47 0.41 -4.30
N THR A 65 -5.39 0.75 -5.19
CA THR A 65 -6.46 1.73 -4.92
C THR A 65 -7.48 1.19 -3.92
N GLN A 66 -7.94 -0.04 -4.09
CA GLN A 66 -8.95 -0.68 -3.24
C GLN A 66 -8.47 -0.87 -1.79
N LEU A 67 -7.19 -1.15 -1.58
CA LEU A 67 -6.59 -1.25 -0.25
C LEU A 67 -6.32 0.12 0.40
N GLY A 68 -6.58 1.23 -0.31
CA GLY A 68 -6.37 2.58 0.22
C GLY A 68 -4.90 3.02 0.29
N CYS A 69 -3.98 2.35 -0.42
CA CYS A 69 -2.55 2.69 -0.43
C CYS A 69 -2.31 4.14 -0.88
N THR A 70 -3.15 4.65 -1.80
CA THR A 70 -3.13 6.04 -2.29
C THR A 70 -3.41 7.08 -1.20
N GLY A 71 -3.99 6.68 -0.08
CA GLY A 71 -4.23 7.58 1.06
C GLY A 71 -2.94 8.08 1.70
N CYS A 72 -1.91 7.21 1.73
CA CYS A 72 -0.63 7.50 2.38
C CYS A 72 0.56 7.51 1.42
N HIS A 73 0.48 6.86 0.26
CA HIS A 73 1.58 6.76 -0.69
C HIS A 73 1.31 7.54 -1.98
N THR A 74 2.35 8.16 -2.51
CA THR A 74 2.35 8.79 -3.83
C THR A 74 3.16 7.95 -4.82
N VAL A 75 2.72 7.93 -6.08
CA VAL A 75 3.39 7.24 -7.18
C VAL A 75 3.89 8.20 -8.27
N LYS A 76 3.44 9.46 -8.25
CA LYS A 76 3.89 10.54 -9.13
C LYS A 76 4.82 11.48 -8.38
N ALA A 77 5.88 11.92 -9.04
CA ALA A 77 6.93 12.72 -8.42
C ALA A 77 6.52 14.15 -8.04
N ASP A 78 5.45 14.66 -8.65
CA ASP A 78 4.88 16.00 -8.43
C ASP A 78 3.81 16.06 -7.33
N GLU A 79 3.44 14.91 -6.76
CA GLU A 79 2.48 14.85 -5.66
C GLU A 79 3.15 15.10 -4.30
N PRO A 80 2.48 15.78 -3.36
CA PRO A 80 3.00 15.97 -2.00
C PRO A 80 3.21 14.63 -1.28
N LEU A 81 4.36 14.47 -0.64
CA LEU A 81 4.70 13.24 0.09
C LEU A 81 3.90 13.14 1.38
N LYS A 82 3.04 12.13 1.48
CA LYS A 82 2.28 11.75 2.68
C LYS A 82 2.95 10.62 3.45
N GLY A 83 3.66 9.75 2.73
CA GLY A 83 4.43 8.61 3.18
C GLY A 83 5.55 8.32 2.18
N PRO A 84 6.23 7.17 2.28
CA PRO A 84 7.26 6.79 1.32
C PRO A 84 6.77 6.84 -0.12
N TYR A 85 7.57 7.49 -1.00
CA TYR A 85 7.30 7.55 -2.43
C TYR A 85 7.50 6.17 -3.08
N LEU A 86 6.51 5.72 -3.84
CA LEU A 86 6.54 4.37 -4.44
C LEU A 86 6.86 4.36 -5.94
N GLY A 87 6.91 5.52 -6.62
CA GLY A 87 7.14 5.57 -8.07
C GLY A 87 8.50 5.04 -8.53
N THR A 88 9.44 4.82 -7.62
CA THR A 88 10.75 4.21 -7.90
C THR A 88 11.09 3.08 -6.95
N ILE A 89 10.11 2.53 -6.26
CA ILE A 89 10.34 1.60 -5.14
C ILE A 89 11.11 0.33 -5.57
N ALA A 90 10.89 -0.16 -6.78
CA ALA A 90 11.56 -1.36 -7.28
C ALA A 90 13.04 -1.13 -7.66
N THR A 91 13.54 0.10 -7.65
CA THR A 91 14.98 0.36 -7.76
C THR A 91 15.72 -0.01 -6.48
N THR A 92 15.02 -0.03 -5.35
CA THR A 92 15.59 -0.28 -4.02
C THR A 92 15.17 -1.65 -3.47
N TYR A 93 13.92 -2.05 -3.73
CA TYR A 93 13.34 -3.27 -3.17
C TYR A 93 13.09 -4.32 -4.24
N GLN A 94 13.66 -5.49 -4.08
CA GLN A 94 13.30 -6.68 -4.86
C GLN A 94 11.91 -7.19 -4.45
N ARG A 95 11.27 -7.98 -5.31
CA ARG A 95 9.91 -8.50 -5.13
C ARG A 95 9.62 -9.05 -3.73
N ARG A 96 10.50 -9.93 -3.23
CA ARG A 96 10.37 -10.52 -1.89
C ARG A 96 10.40 -9.48 -0.79
N ALA A 97 11.31 -8.51 -0.89
CA ALA A 97 11.44 -7.43 0.09
C ALA A 97 10.23 -6.47 0.06
N LEU A 98 9.66 -6.19 -1.13
CA LEU A 98 8.40 -5.45 -1.26
C LEU A 98 7.24 -6.19 -0.58
N ALA A 99 7.13 -7.50 -0.83
CA ALA A 99 6.10 -8.32 -0.19
C ALA A 99 6.25 -8.32 1.33
N GLU A 100 7.47 -8.48 1.84
CA GLU A 100 7.76 -8.47 3.28
C GLU A 100 7.42 -7.12 3.91
N ALA A 101 7.76 -6.00 3.26
CA ALA A 101 7.46 -4.66 3.75
C ALA A 101 5.94 -4.39 3.87
N ILE A 102 5.12 -5.00 3.00
CA ILE A 102 3.66 -4.91 3.07
C ILE A 102 3.09 -5.82 4.16
N LEU A 103 3.64 -7.03 4.31
CA LEU A 103 3.15 -8.03 5.27
C LEU A 103 3.58 -7.72 6.71
N ILE A 104 4.76 -7.13 6.89
CA ILE A 104 5.35 -6.83 8.21
C ILE A 104 5.85 -5.38 8.23
N PRO A 105 4.96 -4.37 8.21
CA PRO A 105 5.34 -2.97 8.07
C PRO A 105 6.15 -2.43 9.26
N ASN A 106 6.11 -3.11 10.40
CA ASN A 106 6.91 -2.77 11.58
C ASN A 106 8.33 -3.35 11.57
N LYS A 107 8.66 -4.24 10.62
CA LYS A 107 10.00 -4.86 10.57
C LYS A 107 11.10 -3.86 10.27
N THR A 108 10.82 -2.91 9.37
CA THR A 108 11.77 -1.89 8.96
C THR A 108 11.03 -0.60 8.64
N LEU A 109 11.30 0.44 9.42
CA LEU A 109 10.71 1.76 9.18
C LEU A 109 11.53 2.51 8.13
N ALA A 110 10.85 3.07 7.13
CA ALA A 110 11.52 3.86 6.09
C ALA A 110 12.16 5.11 6.71
N GLN A 111 13.42 5.37 6.33
CA GLN A 111 14.13 6.58 6.77
C GLN A 111 13.35 7.84 6.36
N GLY A 112 13.22 8.80 7.27
CA GLY A 112 12.43 10.02 7.07
C GLY A 112 10.93 9.86 7.28
N PHE A 113 10.43 8.63 7.56
CA PHE A 113 9.02 8.35 7.81
C PHE A 113 8.80 7.68 9.18
N ILE A 114 9.69 7.95 10.11
CA ILE A 114 9.51 7.59 11.52
C ILE A 114 8.60 8.66 12.12
N THR A 115 7.47 8.23 12.66
CA THR A 115 6.52 9.14 13.32
C THR A 115 7.07 9.62 14.65
N HIS A 116 6.91 10.89 14.92
CA HIS A 116 7.15 11.50 16.22
C HIS A 116 5.84 12.03 16.76
N HIS A 117 5.61 11.78 18.04
CA HIS A 117 4.54 12.36 18.83
C HIS A 117 5.09 13.54 19.63
N PHE A 118 4.42 14.67 19.55
CA PHE A 118 4.76 15.90 20.29
C PHE A 118 3.60 16.32 21.17
N GLU A 119 3.89 16.48 22.45
CA GLU A 119 3.01 17.17 23.40
C GLU A 119 3.50 18.62 23.52
N LEU A 120 2.62 19.59 23.32
CA LEU A 120 2.95 21.00 23.41
C LEU A 120 2.61 21.54 24.80
N LYS A 121 3.23 22.65 25.21
CA LYS A 121 3.02 23.27 26.53
C LYS A 121 1.61 23.83 26.74
N ASP A 122 0.87 24.06 25.65
CA ASP A 122 -0.55 24.46 25.70
C ASP A 122 -1.50 23.26 25.84
N GLY A 123 -0.96 22.01 25.90
CA GLY A 123 -1.71 20.78 26.03
C GLY A 123 -2.20 20.20 24.70
N SER A 124 -1.86 20.82 23.58
CA SER A 124 -2.14 20.22 22.26
C SER A 124 -1.11 19.14 21.91
N GLU A 125 -1.53 18.20 21.04
CA GLU A 125 -0.70 17.09 20.58
C GLU A 125 -0.64 17.10 19.06
N VAL A 126 0.51 16.68 18.50
CA VAL A 126 0.70 16.58 17.08
C VAL A 126 1.58 15.38 16.74
N ASP A 127 1.15 14.60 15.73
CA ASP A 127 1.89 13.48 15.17
C ASP A 127 2.37 13.79 13.75
N GLY A 128 3.61 13.44 13.45
CA GLY A 128 4.13 13.65 12.10
C GLY A 128 5.54 13.13 11.91
N PHE A 129 5.99 13.25 10.68
CA PHE A 129 7.37 12.96 10.28
C PHE A 129 8.20 14.24 10.40
N VAL A 130 9.34 14.18 11.08
CA VAL A 130 10.26 15.32 11.14
C VAL A 130 10.91 15.49 9.76
N VAL A 131 10.57 16.58 9.07
CA VAL A 131 11.13 16.91 7.76
C VAL A 131 12.25 17.94 7.83
N ARG A 132 12.28 18.73 8.89
CA ARG A 132 13.36 19.68 9.17
C ARG A 132 13.51 19.88 10.67
N GLU A 133 14.74 19.97 11.13
CA GLU A 133 15.08 20.30 12.51
C GLU A 133 16.12 21.41 12.51
N ALA A 134 15.83 22.51 13.20
CA ALA A 134 16.69 23.66 13.41
C ALA A 134 16.92 23.88 14.90
N ALA A 135 17.80 24.80 15.26
CA ALA A 135 18.12 25.07 16.67
C ALA A 135 16.93 25.63 17.46
N ASP A 136 15.99 26.30 16.80
CA ASP A 136 14.85 27.00 17.39
C ASP A 136 13.48 26.38 17.06
N ALA A 137 13.39 25.50 16.05
CA ALA A 137 12.12 24.91 15.62
C ALA A 137 12.29 23.54 14.97
N VAL A 138 11.22 22.73 15.04
CA VAL A 138 11.04 21.48 14.32
C VAL A 138 9.89 21.63 13.32
N THR A 139 10.08 21.24 12.07
CA THR A 139 9.00 21.14 11.09
C THR A 139 8.58 19.70 10.93
N LEU A 140 7.30 19.44 11.16
CA LEU A 140 6.64 18.16 10.99
C LEU A 140 5.85 18.17 9.69
N ARG A 141 5.76 17.02 9.04
CA ARG A 141 4.78 16.74 7.99
C ARG A 141 3.81 15.68 8.46
N THR A 142 2.52 15.98 8.38
CA THR A 142 1.45 15.06 8.74
C THR A 142 1.20 14.05 7.62
N VAL A 143 0.36 13.04 7.88
CA VAL A 143 -0.11 12.07 6.87
C VAL A 143 -1.02 12.69 5.80
N THR A 144 -1.49 13.92 6.01
CA THR A 144 -2.24 14.71 5.02
C THR A 144 -1.33 15.56 4.14
N ALA A 145 -0.01 15.46 4.33
CA ALA A 145 1.04 16.25 3.69
C ALA A 145 1.08 17.74 4.11
N GLU A 146 0.38 18.09 5.19
CA GLU A 146 0.47 19.43 5.77
C GLU A 146 1.77 19.55 6.58
N GLU A 147 2.44 20.69 6.47
CA GLU A 147 3.62 20.98 7.26
C GLU A 147 3.29 21.96 8.38
N GLN A 148 3.72 21.61 9.58
CA GLN A 148 3.60 22.43 10.78
C GLN A 148 4.98 22.66 11.38
N THR A 149 5.33 23.93 11.60
CA THR A 149 6.57 24.29 12.29
C THR A 149 6.27 24.62 13.75
N ILE A 150 6.94 23.93 14.65
CA ILE A 150 6.77 24.02 16.10
C ILE A 150 8.05 24.60 16.71
N PRO A 151 7.99 25.75 17.40
CA PRO A 151 9.12 26.27 18.17
C PRO A 151 9.55 25.27 19.25
N ILE A 152 10.85 25.09 19.43
CA ILE A 152 11.39 24.13 20.43
C ILE A 152 10.93 24.48 21.84
N ASP A 153 10.82 25.78 22.16
CA ASP A 153 10.37 26.27 23.47
C ASP A 153 8.89 25.98 23.76
N GLN A 154 8.08 25.63 22.77
CA GLN A 154 6.68 25.20 22.93
C GLN A 154 6.53 23.68 23.14
N ILE A 155 7.58 22.89 22.90
CA ILE A 155 7.54 21.45 23.08
C ILE A 155 7.65 21.10 24.56
N ALA A 156 6.67 20.39 25.10
CA ALA A 156 6.72 19.83 26.45
C ALA A 156 7.36 18.44 26.44
N ARG A 157 7.01 17.62 25.44
CA ARG A 157 7.52 16.26 25.28
C ARG A 157 7.61 15.88 23.82
N ARG A 158 8.59 15.06 23.47
CA ARG A 158 8.75 14.46 22.15
C ARG A 158 9.07 12.98 22.30
N GLU A 159 8.32 12.14 21.58
CA GLU A 159 8.54 10.70 21.54
C GLU A 159 8.67 10.22 20.11
N LYS A 160 9.66 9.38 19.86
CA LYS A 160 9.83 8.65 18.63
C LYS A 160 8.97 7.39 18.68
N GLN A 161 8.07 7.22 17.72
CA GLN A 161 7.26 6.01 17.62
C GLN A 161 8.05 4.90 16.93
N GLU A 162 8.06 3.71 17.53
CA GLU A 162 8.72 2.53 16.97
C GLU A 162 7.79 1.69 16.06
N ARG A 163 6.64 2.24 15.73
CA ARG A 163 5.63 1.58 14.90
C ARG A 163 5.40 2.33 13.60
N SER A 164 5.16 1.56 12.55
CA SER A 164 4.75 2.09 11.24
C SER A 164 3.32 2.61 11.32
N LEU A 165 3.04 3.72 10.61
CA LEU A 165 1.66 4.15 10.35
C LEU A 165 0.96 3.26 9.32
N MET A 166 1.71 2.47 8.54
CA MET A 166 1.13 1.48 7.65
C MET A 166 0.53 0.34 8.50
N PRO A 167 -0.79 0.09 8.42
CA PRO A 167 -1.43 -0.94 9.23
C PRO A 167 -0.94 -2.35 8.88
N GLU A 168 -0.82 -3.20 9.88
CA GLU A 168 -0.63 -4.64 9.66
C GLU A 168 -1.89 -5.28 9.08
N GLY A 169 -1.73 -6.38 8.34
CA GLY A 169 -2.85 -7.15 7.83
C GLY A 169 -3.58 -6.56 6.63
N LEU A 170 -3.13 -5.44 6.06
CA LEU A 170 -3.75 -4.83 4.86
C LEU A 170 -3.97 -5.81 3.72
N ALA A 171 -3.03 -6.71 3.50
CA ALA A 171 -3.09 -7.70 2.42
C ALA A 171 -3.82 -8.99 2.81
N ALA A 172 -4.27 -9.18 4.06
CA ALA A 172 -4.79 -10.46 4.55
C ALA A 172 -6.01 -10.98 3.76
N GLY A 173 -6.86 -10.07 3.29
CA GLY A 173 -8.04 -10.41 2.46
C GLY A 173 -7.74 -10.73 1.00
N LEU A 174 -6.53 -10.45 0.51
CA LEU A 174 -6.13 -10.72 -0.86
C LEU A 174 -5.85 -12.20 -1.08
N THR A 175 -6.09 -12.68 -2.30
CA THR A 175 -5.53 -13.94 -2.75
C THR A 175 -4.04 -13.77 -3.12
N VAL A 176 -3.30 -14.86 -3.18
CA VAL A 176 -1.90 -14.86 -3.64
C VAL A 176 -1.77 -14.21 -5.03
N THR A 177 -2.72 -14.49 -5.93
CA THR A 177 -2.73 -13.91 -7.29
C THR A 177 -2.98 -12.39 -7.27
N GLN A 178 -3.86 -11.91 -6.41
CA GLN A 178 -4.10 -10.47 -6.23
C GLN A 178 -2.89 -9.76 -5.64
N PHE A 179 -2.25 -10.38 -4.66
CA PHE A 179 -1.03 -9.82 -4.07
C PHE A 179 0.15 -9.84 -5.05
N ALA A 180 0.28 -10.92 -5.85
CA ALA A 180 1.25 -10.95 -6.93
C ALA A 180 1.01 -9.82 -7.95
N SER A 181 -0.27 -9.52 -8.27
CA SER A 181 -0.63 -8.40 -9.15
C SER A 181 -0.23 -7.05 -8.54
N LEU A 182 -0.46 -6.84 -7.24
CA LEU A 182 0.00 -5.64 -6.52
C LEU A 182 1.51 -5.47 -6.61
N LEU A 183 2.28 -6.55 -6.40
CA LEU A 183 3.73 -6.52 -6.50
C LEU A 183 4.20 -6.21 -7.92
N ASP A 184 3.56 -6.78 -8.95
CA ASP A 184 3.87 -6.51 -10.36
C ASP A 184 3.58 -5.05 -10.71
N TYR A 185 2.49 -4.47 -10.21
CA TYR A 185 2.20 -3.04 -10.36
C TYR A 185 3.29 -2.17 -9.73
N LEU A 186 3.66 -2.41 -8.47
CA LEU A 186 4.71 -1.66 -7.78
C LEU A 186 6.06 -1.75 -8.49
N GLN A 187 6.38 -2.92 -9.07
CA GLN A 187 7.59 -3.10 -9.87
C GLN A 187 7.51 -2.33 -11.20
N ALA A 188 6.34 -2.30 -11.84
CA ALA A 188 6.12 -1.59 -13.10
C ALA A 188 6.23 -0.07 -12.96
N LEU A 189 5.89 0.52 -11.80
CA LEU A 189 6.04 1.96 -11.54
C LEU A 189 7.48 2.45 -11.77
N SER A 190 8.47 1.62 -11.47
CA SER A 190 9.88 1.96 -11.63
C SER A 190 10.41 1.75 -13.06
N ALA A 191 9.68 1.01 -13.90
CA ALA A 191 10.08 0.73 -15.29
C ALA A 191 9.52 1.75 -16.29
N ALA A 192 8.58 2.59 -15.87
CA ALA A 192 7.87 3.54 -16.72
C ALA A 192 8.60 4.90 -16.90
N LYS A 193 9.93 4.92 -16.75
CA LYS A 193 10.76 6.12 -16.95
C LYS A 193 11.47 6.10 -18.28
#